data_d4f20228c959bcb8d6c95201bbbf308f
#
_entry.id   d4f20228c959bcb8d6c95201bbbf308f
#
_cell.length_a   1.000
_cell.length_b   1.000
_cell.length_c   1.000
_cell.angle_alpha   90.00
_cell.angle_beta   90.00
_cell.angle_gamma   90.00
#
_symmetry.space_group_name_H-M   'P 1'
#
loop_
_entity.id
_entity.type
_entity.pdbx_description
1 polymer ?
#
loop_
_entity_poly.entity_id
_entity_poly.type
_entity_poly.pdbx_seq_one_letter_code
_entity_poly.pdbx_strand_id
1 'polypeptide(L)'
;PLTALMDHYLDTDALADGLPLYVSLYPTEGGMQDIIDCIRAELGVGTTKNAVFQHIQSLPRGQQKEALLASAALPLLFRPREVQGTMFGDGGMGGWRNMQGNTPVTPLVDAGCNMVIVTHLSDGSLWDRQAFPDTTILEIRPRKRLKYAGDGGNSGGLLSFTSAHTDAWRQQGYEDTMLAMEHIRKPLAARQALTRS
;
A
#
# COMPACT_ATOMS: atom_id res chain seq x y z
N PRO A 1 -18.45 6.52 -7.15
CA PRO A 1 -18.63 5.47 -6.14
C PRO A 1 -17.67 5.63 -4.97
N LEU A 2 -16.31 5.68 -5.18
CA LEU A 2 -15.34 5.78 -4.09
C LEU A 2 -15.50 7.07 -3.27
N THR A 3 -15.72 8.20 -3.92
CA THR A 3 -15.97 9.49 -3.25
C THR A 3 -17.18 9.41 -2.31
N ALA A 4 -18.28 8.84 -2.78
CA ALA A 4 -19.50 8.66 -1.94
C ALA A 4 -19.26 7.70 -0.78
N LEU A 5 -18.45 6.65 -0.98
CA LEU A 5 -18.04 5.74 0.10
C LEU A 5 -17.23 6.49 1.17
N MET A 6 -16.27 7.31 0.72
CA MET A 6 -15.47 8.14 1.62
C MET A 6 -16.35 9.15 2.38
N ASP A 7 -17.33 9.78 1.71
CA ASP A 7 -18.26 10.71 2.35
C ASP A 7 -19.12 10.03 3.43
N HIS A 8 -19.38 8.75 3.28
CA HIS A 8 -20.20 8.00 4.22
C HIS A 8 -19.42 7.46 5.42
N TYR A 9 -18.18 7.03 5.21
CA TYR A 9 -17.40 6.31 6.23
C TYR A 9 -16.23 7.09 6.81
N LEU A 10 -15.74 8.14 6.14
CA LEU A 10 -14.62 8.92 6.65
C LEU A 10 -15.08 9.90 7.73
N ASP A 11 -14.73 9.59 8.95
CA ASP A 11 -14.84 10.50 10.08
C ASP A 11 -13.51 11.25 10.26
N THR A 12 -13.48 12.52 9.86
CA THR A 12 -12.28 13.36 9.95
C THR A 12 -11.93 13.76 11.38
N ASP A 13 -12.90 13.73 12.32
CA ASP A 13 -12.63 14.00 13.72
C ASP A 13 -11.97 12.78 14.37
N ALA A 14 -12.52 11.59 14.15
CA ALA A 14 -11.89 10.35 14.59
C ALA A 14 -10.50 10.13 13.95
N LEU A 15 -10.31 10.58 12.71
CA LEU A 15 -9.01 10.54 12.05
C LEU A 15 -7.99 11.44 12.73
N ALA A 16 -8.39 12.64 13.17
CA ALA A 16 -7.50 13.59 13.85
C ALA A 16 -6.93 13.04 15.16
N ASP A 17 -7.74 12.28 15.89
CA ASP A 17 -7.37 11.68 17.19
C ASP A 17 -6.81 10.25 17.03
N GLY A 18 -6.76 9.74 15.79
CA GLY A 18 -6.32 8.40 15.48
C GLY A 18 -4.80 8.23 15.40
N LEU A 19 -4.36 7.01 15.08
CA LEU A 19 -2.96 6.75 14.78
C LEU A 19 -2.50 7.54 13.56
N PRO A 20 -1.21 7.98 13.51
CA PRO A 20 -0.66 8.64 12.33
C PRO A 20 -0.88 7.82 11.06
N LEU A 21 -1.52 8.43 10.06
CA LEU A 21 -1.81 7.82 8.79
C LEU A 21 -0.99 8.48 7.68
N TYR A 22 -0.19 7.69 6.99
CA TYR A 22 0.58 8.12 5.84
C TYR A 22 0.04 7.46 4.58
N VAL A 23 -0.03 8.22 3.49
CA VAL A 23 -0.37 7.71 2.16
C VAL A 23 0.75 8.01 1.19
N SER A 24 0.89 7.14 0.22
CA SER A 24 1.81 7.31 -0.90
C SER A 24 1.08 8.02 -2.04
N LEU A 25 1.68 9.07 -2.58
CA LEU A 25 1.15 9.90 -3.65
C LEU A 25 2.18 10.02 -4.78
N TYR A 26 1.73 9.98 -6.03
CA TYR A 26 2.58 10.20 -7.20
C TYR A 26 2.32 11.60 -7.77
N PRO A 27 3.33 12.49 -7.81
CA PRO A 27 3.17 13.80 -8.46
C PRO A 27 2.96 13.62 -9.96
N THR A 28 1.81 14.02 -10.46
CA THR A 28 1.41 13.85 -11.86
C THR A 28 0.98 15.18 -12.46
N GLU A 29 1.26 15.37 -13.75
CA GLU A 29 0.67 16.45 -14.53
C GLU A 29 -0.63 16.00 -15.21
N GLY A 30 -0.93 14.70 -15.05
CA GLY A 30 -2.06 14.04 -15.72
C GLY A 30 -1.76 13.72 -17.18
N GLY A 31 -2.32 12.61 -17.65
CA GLY A 31 -2.28 12.26 -19.06
C GLY A 31 -1.49 11.02 -19.40
N MET A 32 -1.22 10.85 -20.71
CA MET A 32 -0.61 9.65 -21.28
C MET A 32 0.87 9.51 -20.92
N GLN A 33 1.56 10.63 -20.62
CA GLN A 33 3.00 10.61 -20.37
C GLN A 33 3.34 9.82 -19.11
N ASP A 34 2.61 10.03 -18.01
CA ASP A 34 2.83 9.28 -16.77
C ASP A 34 2.64 7.76 -16.97
N ILE A 35 1.69 7.37 -17.81
CA ILE A 35 1.46 5.96 -18.15
C ILE A 35 2.61 5.39 -18.96
N ILE A 36 3.11 6.14 -19.95
CA ILE A 36 4.26 5.76 -20.75
C ILE A 36 5.50 5.59 -19.86
N ASP A 37 5.72 6.49 -18.93
CA ASP A 37 6.85 6.44 -18.01
C ASP A 37 6.75 5.26 -17.06
N CYS A 38 5.56 4.92 -16.58
CA CYS A 38 5.32 3.69 -15.81
C CYS A 38 5.63 2.43 -16.64
N ILE A 39 5.13 2.34 -17.88
CA ILE A 39 5.38 1.20 -18.75
C ILE A 39 6.88 1.07 -19.06
N ARG A 40 7.56 2.17 -19.33
CA ARG A 40 9.02 2.17 -19.55
C ARG A 40 9.79 1.70 -18.33
N ALA A 41 9.40 2.16 -17.13
CA ALA A 41 10.02 1.75 -15.89
C ALA A 41 9.79 0.24 -15.63
N GLU A 42 8.60 -0.28 -15.90
CA GLU A 42 8.28 -1.71 -15.81
C GLU A 42 9.12 -2.56 -16.75
N LEU A 43 9.40 -2.05 -17.94
CA LEU A 43 10.30 -2.69 -18.91
C LEU A 43 11.80 -2.50 -18.62
N GLY A 44 12.15 -1.84 -17.50
CA GLY A 44 13.53 -1.55 -17.13
C GLY A 44 14.19 -0.43 -17.96
N VAL A 45 13.43 0.31 -18.76
CA VAL A 45 13.88 1.39 -19.63
C VAL A 45 13.45 2.74 -19.03
N GLY A 46 14.16 3.21 -18.02
CA GLY A 46 13.88 4.49 -17.38
C GLY A 46 13.46 4.35 -15.92
N THR A 47 12.97 5.44 -15.36
CA THR A 47 12.48 5.51 -13.96
C THR A 47 11.33 6.49 -13.89
N THR A 48 10.39 6.26 -12.98
CA THR A 48 9.34 7.21 -12.64
C THR A 48 9.83 8.20 -11.59
N LYS A 49 9.10 9.30 -11.40
CA LYS A 49 9.29 10.20 -10.25
C LYS A 49 9.14 9.38 -8.95
N ASN A 50 9.78 9.82 -7.88
CA ASN A 50 9.57 9.20 -6.59
C ASN A 50 8.16 9.48 -6.06
N ALA A 51 7.60 8.51 -5.35
CA ALA A 51 6.40 8.76 -4.57
C ALA A 51 6.69 9.73 -3.42
N VAL A 52 5.69 10.53 -3.07
CA VAL A 52 5.70 11.42 -1.92
C VAL A 52 4.83 10.78 -0.83
N PHE A 53 5.32 10.80 0.41
CA PHE A 53 4.57 10.27 1.56
C PHE A 53 3.91 11.43 2.30
N GLN A 54 2.58 11.42 2.30
CA GLN A 54 1.80 12.48 2.93
C GLN A 54 1.25 12.00 4.27
N HIS A 55 1.58 12.70 5.34
CA HIS A 55 0.95 12.53 6.64
C HIS A 55 -0.45 13.16 6.61
N ILE A 56 -1.49 12.38 6.70
CA ILE A 56 -2.87 12.84 6.48
C ILE A 56 -3.29 13.85 7.54
N GLN A 57 -2.98 13.62 8.80
CA GLN A 57 -3.37 14.51 9.91
C GLN A 57 -2.67 15.88 9.85
N SER A 58 -1.55 15.99 9.10
CA SER A 58 -0.89 17.29 8.90
C SER A 58 -1.58 18.18 7.85
N LEU A 59 -2.52 17.63 7.08
CA LEU A 59 -3.28 18.37 6.08
C LEU A 59 -4.48 19.09 6.70
N PRO A 60 -4.89 20.24 6.13
CA PRO A 60 -6.19 20.81 6.40
C PRO A 60 -7.31 19.79 6.16
N ARG A 61 -8.34 19.75 7.00
CA ARG A 61 -9.43 18.76 6.93
C ARG A 61 -10.03 18.59 5.54
N GLY A 62 -10.25 19.70 4.82
CA GLY A 62 -10.79 19.67 3.46
C GLY A 62 -9.87 18.99 2.43
N GLN A 63 -8.59 18.82 2.74
CA GLN A 63 -7.61 18.18 1.85
C GLN A 63 -7.29 16.73 2.23
N GLN A 64 -7.62 16.30 3.44
CA GLN A 64 -7.36 14.93 3.90
C GLN A 64 -8.04 13.91 2.99
N LYS A 65 -9.32 14.13 2.69
CA LYS A 65 -10.09 13.29 1.77
C LYS A 65 -9.50 13.27 0.36
N GLU A 66 -9.08 14.43 -0.15
CA GLU A 66 -8.48 14.51 -1.48
C GLU A 66 -7.16 13.75 -1.56
N ALA A 67 -6.33 13.80 -0.51
CA ALA A 67 -5.10 13.01 -0.43
C ALA A 67 -5.36 11.49 -0.38
N LEU A 68 -6.36 11.07 0.39
CA LEU A 68 -6.79 9.66 0.42
C LEU A 68 -7.31 9.19 -0.95
N LEU A 69 -8.11 10.01 -1.63
CA LEU A 69 -8.60 9.71 -2.98
C LEU A 69 -7.47 9.72 -4.01
N ALA A 70 -6.48 10.62 -3.86
CA ALA A 70 -5.30 10.66 -4.73
C ALA A 70 -4.50 9.38 -4.65
N SER A 71 -4.26 8.85 -3.43
CA SER A 71 -3.49 7.61 -3.22
C SER A 71 -4.13 6.37 -3.86
N ALA A 72 -5.41 6.43 -4.19
CA ALA A 72 -6.17 5.38 -4.86
C ALA A 72 -6.53 5.75 -6.32
N ALA A 73 -5.98 6.84 -6.84
CA ALA A 73 -6.29 7.32 -8.19
C ALA A 73 -5.44 6.60 -9.24
N LEU A 74 -5.80 5.32 -9.50
CA LEU A 74 -5.18 4.52 -10.56
C LEU A 74 -5.32 5.20 -11.92
N PRO A 75 -4.24 5.27 -12.71
CA PRO A 75 -4.26 5.84 -14.05
C PRO A 75 -5.36 5.22 -14.91
N LEU A 76 -5.96 6.00 -15.79
CA LEU A 76 -7.06 5.63 -16.69
C LEU A 76 -8.40 5.34 -16.00
N LEU A 77 -8.42 4.93 -14.73
CA LEU A 77 -9.64 4.60 -14.01
C LEU A 77 -10.18 5.78 -13.20
N PHE A 78 -9.27 6.57 -12.62
CA PHE A 78 -9.62 7.70 -11.76
C PHE A 78 -8.83 8.94 -12.16
N ARG A 79 -9.44 10.10 -11.93
CA ARG A 79 -8.77 11.38 -12.16
C ARG A 79 -7.80 11.67 -11.03
N PRO A 80 -6.61 12.23 -11.32
CA PRO A 80 -5.73 12.78 -10.30
C PRO A 80 -6.46 13.79 -9.41
N ARG A 81 -5.97 13.99 -8.20
CA ARG A 81 -6.53 14.91 -7.22
C ARG A 81 -5.52 15.99 -6.86
N GLU A 82 -6.03 17.18 -6.60
CA GLU A 82 -5.20 18.29 -6.14
C GLU A 82 -5.07 18.26 -4.62
N VAL A 83 -3.82 18.28 -4.15
CA VAL A 83 -3.48 18.39 -2.73
C VAL A 83 -2.43 19.49 -2.60
N GLN A 84 -2.73 20.54 -1.84
CA GLN A 84 -1.84 21.70 -1.64
C GLN A 84 -1.32 22.31 -2.94
N GLY A 85 -2.17 22.44 -3.97
CA GLY A 85 -1.83 23.06 -5.25
C GLY A 85 -1.03 22.15 -6.21
N THR A 86 -0.80 20.89 -5.84
CA THR A 86 -0.13 19.90 -6.69
C THR A 86 -1.08 18.76 -7.04
N MET A 87 -1.04 18.33 -8.30
CA MET A 87 -1.83 17.18 -8.75
C MET A 87 -1.12 15.88 -8.39
N PHE A 88 -1.89 14.95 -7.81
CA PHE A 88 -1.39 13.63 -7.42
C PHE A 88 -2.28 12.51 -7.95
N GLY A 89 -1.65 11.39 -8.27
CA GLY A 89 -2.26 10.10 -8.57
C GLY A 89 -1.78 9.02 -7.61
N ASP A 90 -2.10 7.77 -7.95
CA ASP A 90 -1.78 6.58 -7.16
C ASP A 90 -0.27 6.49 -6.89
N GLY A 91 0.08 6.38 -5.61
CA GLY A 91 1.47 6.31 -5.18
C GLY A 91 2.25 5.13 -5.74
N GLY A 92 1.56 4.05 -6.09
CA GLY A 92 2.15 2.87 -6.72
C GLY A 92 2.80 3.14 -8.09
N MET A 93 2.52 4.28 -8.72
CA MET A 93 3.18 4.71 -9.95
C MET A 93 4.62 5.17 -9.73
N GLY A 94 4.98 5.53 -8.50
CA GLY A 94 6.25 6.15 -8.17
C GLY A 94 7.27 5.21 -7.53
N GLY A 95 8.56 5.54 -7.73
CA GLY A 95 9.63 4.88 -7.02
C GLY A 95 9.87 3.43 -7.43
N TRP A 96 9.80 3.10 -8.71
CA TRP A 96 9.98 1.73 -9.22
C TRP A 96 11.32 1.10 -8.82
N ARG A 97 12.37 1.88 -8.58
CA ARG A 97 13.67 1.35 -8.14
C ARG A 97 13.64 0.76 -6.73
N ASN A 98 12.95 1.43 -5.82
CA ASN A 98 12.85 1.01 -4.42
C ASN A 98 11.47 0.45 -4.07
N MET A 99 10.52 0.49 -4.99
CA MET A 99 9.13 0.00 -4.88
C MET A 99 8.37 0.59 -3.67
N GLN A 100 8.83 1.72 -3.14
CA GLN A 100 8.25 2.35 -1.96
C GLN A 100 6.88 2.97 -2.22
N GLY A 101 6.54 3.26 -3.46
CA GLY A 101 5.20 3.73 -3.81
C GLY A 101 4.09 2.76 -3.39
N ASN A 102 4.35 1.45 -3.52
CA ASN A 102 3.43 0.38 -3.09
C ASN A 102 3.71 -0.14 -1.67
N THR A 103 4.89 0.15 -1.12
CA THR A 103 5.31 -0.33 0.20
C THR A 103 5.95 0.82 0.98
N PRO A 104 5.15 1.79 1.46
CA PRO A 104 5.64 3.04 2.05
C PRO A 104 6.15 2.83 3.49
N VAL A 105 7.33 2.25 3.64
CA VAL A 105 7.97 2.01 4.94
C VAL A 105 8.70 3.24 5.46
N THR A 106 9.32 4.03 4.57
CA THR A 106 10.09 5.24 4.94
C THR A 106 9.38 6.14 5.95
N PRO A 107 8.12 6.57 5.76
CA PRO A 107 7.49 7.50 6.69
C PRO A 107 7.28 6.92 8.09
N LEU A 108 7.18 5.60 8.22
CA LEU A 108 7.05 4.95 9.53
C LEU A 108 8.40 4.91 10.25
N VAL A 109 9.48 4.63 9.53
CA VAL A 109 10.85 4.64 10.09
C VAL A 109 11.24 6.06 10.49
N ASP A 110 10.95 7.06 9.66
CA ASP A 110 11.19 8.48 9.97
C ASP A 110 10.36 8.95 11.20
N ALA A 111 9.19 8.36 11.41
CA ALA A 111 8.38 8.57 12.61
C ALA A 111 8.88 7.80 13.85
N GLY A 112 10.00 7.07 13.75
CA GLY A 112 10.64 6.37 14.86
C GLY A 112 10.23 4.91 15.04
N CYS A 113 9.50 4.31 14.09
CA CYS A 113 9.17 2.89 14.14
C CYS A 113 10.42 2.05 13.87
N ASN A 114 10.79 1.17 14.79
CA ASN A 114 11.88 0.19 14.63
C ASN A 114 11.37 -1.22 14.28
N MET A 115 10.06 -1.40 14.23
CA MET A 115 9.39 -2.61 13.75
C MET A 115 8.22 -2.21 12.84
N VAL A 116 8.15 -2.84 11.67
CA VAL A 116 7.12 -2.58 10.66
C VAL A 116 6.54 -3.90 10.19
N ILE A 117 5.21 -3.95 10.08
CA ILE A 117 4.49 -5.05 9.44
C ILE A 117 4.10 -4.61 8.04
N VAL A 118 4.56 -5.36 7.04
CA VAL A 118 4.25 -5.10 5.63
C VAL A 118 3.30 -6.19 5.12
N THR A 119 2.15 -5.79 4.62
CA THR A 119 1.19 -6.70 3.99
C THR A 119 1.21 -6.51 2.48
N HIS A 120 1.36 -7.59 1.73
CA HIS A 120 1.42 -7.56 0.28
C HIS A 120 0.13 -8.08 -0.36
N LEU A 121 -0.26 -7.48 -1.49
CA LEU A 121 -1.37 -7.96 -2.31
C LEU A 121 -0.97 -9.10 -3.25
N SER A 122 0.33 -9.39 -3.37
CA SER A 122 0.87 -10.43 -4.23
C SER A 122 2.05 -11.12 -3.54
N ASP A 123 2.21 -12.41 -3.79
CA ASP A 123 3.37 -13.20 -3.38
C ASP A 123 4.66 -12.72 -4.05
N GLY A 124 4.55 -12.19 -5.28
CA GLY A 124 5.66 -11.66 -6.08
C GLY A 124 5.95 -10.17 -5.91
N SER A 125 5.33 -9.48 -4.96
CA SER A 125 5.63 -8.06 -4.74
C SER A 125 7.10 -7.85 -4.37
N LEU A 126 7.79 -7.02 -5.17
CA LEU A 126 9.18 -6.65 -4.95
C LEU A 126 9.25 -5.28 -4.28
N TRP A 127 10.24 -5.10 -3.40
CA TRP A 127 10.60 -3.82 -2.80
C TRP A 127 11.98 -3.93 -2.15
N ASP A 128 12.66 -2.80 -1.95
CA ASP A 128 14.00 -2.79 -1.38
C ASP A 128 13.97 -2.81 0.14
N ARG A 129 13.94 -4.03 0.70
CA ARG A 129 14.04 -4.24 2.14
C ARG A 129 15.39 -3.82 2.72
N GLN A 130 16.46 -3.89 1.92
CA GLN A 130 17.82 -3.57 2.38
C GLN A 130 18.01 -2.08 2.65
N ALA A 131 17.10 -1.23 2.16
CA ALA A 131 17.08 0.18 2.50
C ALA A 131 16.81 0.46 4.00
N PHE A 132 16.39 -0.57 4.77
CA PHE A 132 16.02 -0.44 6.19
C PHE A 132 16.77 -1.42 7.09
N PRO A 133 18.13 -1.35 7.17
CA PRO A 133 18.93 -2.36 7.87
C PRO A 133 18.67 -2.41 9.37
N ASP A 134 18.28 -1.29 9.99
CA ASP A 134 18.04 -1.17 11.43
C ASP A 134 16.58 -1.37 11.83
N THR A 135 15.72 -1.75 10.87
CA THR A 135 14.28 -1.93 11.11
C THR A 135 13.91 -3.40 11.04
N THR A 136 13.24 -3.89 12.07
CA THR A 136 12.64 -5.22 12.03
C THR A 136 11.41 -5.22 11.12
N ILE A 137 11.46 -5.98 10.03
CA ILE A 137 10.38 -6.03 9.06
C ILE A 137 9.75 -7.41 9.04
N LEU A 138 8.46 -7.46 9.36
CA LEU A 138 7.62 -8.62 9.21
C LEU A 138 6.80 -8.50 7.93
N GLU A 139 7.02 -9.41 6.98
CA GLU A 139 6.24 -9.45 5.75
C GLU A 139 5.15 -10.53 5.83
N ILE A 140 3.92 -10.13 5.52
CA ILE A 140 2.78 -11.02 5.34
C ILE A 140 2.47 -11.06 3.84
N ARG A 141 2.70 -12.23 3.24
CA ARG A 141 2.50 -12.47 1.80
C ARG A 141 1.43 -13.53 1.59
N PRO A 142 0.59 -13.39 0.54
CA PRO A 142 -0.34 -14.44 0.17
C PRO A 142 0.42 -15.72 -0.19
N ARG A 143 0.14 -16.83 0.49
CA ARG A 143 0.73 -18.15 0.18
C ARG A 143 0.21 -18.74 -1.12
N LYS A 144 -1.01 -18.38 -1.49
CA LYS A 144 -1.62 -18.74 -2.76
C LYS A 144 -1.87 -17.45 -3.53
N ARG A 145 -1.57 -17.50 -4.82
CA ARG A 145 -1.89 -16.39 -5.71
C ARG A 145 -3.36 -16.04 -5.54
N LEU A 146 -3.65 -14.78 -5.28
CA LEU A 146 -5.03 -14.31 -5.26
C LEU A 146 -5.59 -14.51 -6.67
N LYS A 147 -6.31 -15.63 -6.87
CA LYS A 147 -6.96 -15.92 -8.14
C LYS A 147 -8.12 -14.97 -8.30
N TYR A 148 -8.09 -14.27 -9.40
CA TYR A 148 -9.23 -13.50 -9.85
C TYR A 148 -10.19 -14.49 -10.54
N ALA A 149 -11.49 -14.39 -10.26
CA ALA A 149 -12.48 -15.16 -11.00
C ALA A 149 -12.42 -14.74 -12.46
N GLY A 150 -11.89 -15.60 -13.29
CA GLY A 150 -11.70 -15.32 -14.69
C GLY A 150 -10.49 -16.00 -15.31
N ASP A 151 -9.89 -17.01 -14.68
CA ASP A 151 -8.89 -17.89 -15.33
C ASP A 151 -9.43 -18.66 -16.55
N GLY A 152 -10.64 -18.31 -17.00
CA GLY A 152 -11.28 -18.72 -18.25
C GLY A 152 -11.26 -17.65 -19.35
N GLY A 153 -10.28 -16.77 -19.36
CA GLY A 153 -10.01 -15.91 -20.54
C GLY A 153 -10.83 -14.61 -20.64
N ASN A 154 -11.54 -14.17 -19.61
CA ASN A 154 -12.26 -12.92 -19.65
C ASN A 154 -12.02 -12.08 -18.37
N SER A 155 -11.30 -11.06 -18.52
CA SER A 155 -10.94 -9.85 -17.75
C SER A 155 -11.78 -9.48 -16.52
N GLY A 156 -11.80 -10.34 -15.50
CA GLY A 156 -12.19 -9.95 -14.15
C GLY A 156 -10.94 -9.72 -13.30
N GLY A 157 -10.09 -8.76 -13.67
CA GLY A 157 -8.84 -8.48 -12.96
C GLY A 157 -9.04 -8.00 -11.52
N LEU A 158 -8.00 -7.47 -10.93
CA LEU A 158 -7.88 -6.89 -9.56
C LEU A 158 -9.07 -6.03 -9.10
N LEU A 159 -9.95 -5.65 -10.02
CA LEU A 159 -11.10 -4.77 -9.81
C LEU A 159 -12.44 -5.53 -9.77
N SER A 160 -12.45 -6.86 -9.82
CA SER A 160 -13.67 -7.67 -9.71
C SER A 160 -14.03 -7.93 -8.25
N PHE A 161 -14.52 -6.91 -7.57
CA PHE A 161 -14.99 -6.99 -6.18
C PHE A 161 -16.39 -7.61 -6.11
N THR A 162 -16.47 -8.95 -6.08
CA THR A 162 -17.71 -9.65 -5.71
C THR A 162 -17.64 -10.09 -4.23
N SER A 163 -18.78 -10.20 -3.54
CA SER A 163 -18.82 -10.61 -2.14
C SER A 163 -18.14 -11.97 -1.92
N ALA A 164 -18.36 -12.92 -2.82
CA ALA A 164 -17.76 -14.26 -2.74
C ALA A 164 -16.22 -14.22 -2.82
N HIS A 165 -15.65 -13.35 -3.68
CA HIS A 165 -14.20 -13.18 -3.80
C HIS A 165 -13.62 -12.47 -2.59
N THR A 166 -14.25 -11.40 -2.15
CA THR A 166 -13.76 -10.64 -0.97
C THR A 166 -13.79 -11.48 0.30
N ASP A 167 -14.78 -12.33 0.47
CA ASP A 167 -14.85 -13.25 1.62
C ASP A 167 -13.73 -14.31 1.57
N ALA A 168 -13.49 -14.89 0.40
CA ALA A 168 -12.40 -15.85 0.22
C ALA A 168 -11.02 -15.22 0.44
N TRP A 169 -10.81 -14.01 -0.06
CA TRP A 169 -9.55 -13.29 0.15
C TRP A 169 -9.35 -12.87 1.60
N ARG A 170 -10.42 -12.45 2.27
CA ARG A 170 -10.39 -12.14 3.70
C ARG A 170 -10.01 -13.35 4.53
N GLN A 171 -10.60 -14.51 4.24
CA GLN A 171 -10.27 -15.74 4.92
C GLN A 171 -8.82 -16.16 4.67
N GLN A 172 -8.34 -16.10 3.42
CA GLN A 172 -6.96 -16.38 3.09
C GLN A 172 -6.00 -15.43 3.81
N GLY A 173 -6.28 -14.12 3.79
CA GLY A 173 -5.46 -13.11 4.48
C GLY A 173 -5.38 -13.37 5.99
N TYR A 174 -6.48 -13.77 6.61
CA TYR A 174 -6.49 -14.16 8.02
C TYR A 174 -5.57 -15.38 8.27
N GLU A 175 -5.71 -16.45 7.49
CA GLU A 175 -4.90 -17.67 7.62
C GLU A 175 -3.41 -17.39 7.39
N ASP A 176 -3.07 -16.60 6.36
CA ASP A 176 -1.69 -16.23 6.04
C ASP A 176 -1.07 -15.37 7.15
N THR A 177 -1.84 -14.47 7.74
CA THR A 177 -1.42 -13.64 8.87
C THR A 177 -1.17 -14.52 10.11
N MET A 178 -2.10 -15.40 10.46
CA MET A 178 -1.97 -16.27 11.62
C MET A 178 -0.74 -17.17 11.50
N LEU A 179 -0.46 -17.70 10.30
CA LEU A 179 0.73 -18.51 10.05
C LEU A 179 2.03 -17.68 10.18
N ALA A 180 2.07 -16.48 9.60
CA ALA A 180 3.21 -15.59 9.73
C ALA A 180 3.49 -15.24 11.19
N MET A 181 2.47 -14.93 11.98
CA MET A 181 2.60 -14.68 13.41
C MET A 181 3.09 -15.89 14.20
N GLU A 182 2.62 -17.08 13.85
CA GLU A 182 3.09 -18.33 14.50
C GLU A 182 4.59 -18.58 14.24
N HIS A 183 5.07 -18.33 13.03
CA HIS A 183 6.48 -18.46 12.67
C HIS A 183 7.39 -17.52 13.47
N ILE A 184 6.88 -16.38 13.92
CA ILE A 184 7.63 -15.46 14.78
C ILE A 184 7.55 -15.85 16.24
N ARG A 185 6.35 -16.23 16.70
CA ARG A 185 6.11 -16.58 18.10
C ARG A 185 6.96 -17.77 18.55
N LYS A 186 7.11 -18.79 17.71
CA LYS A 186 7.88 -20.01 18.04
C LYS A 186 9.36 -19.71 18.37
N PRO A 187 10.14 -19.02 17.52
CA PRO A 187 11.52 -18.65 17.85
C PRO A 187 11.65 -17.75 19.07
N LEU A 188 10.73 -16.78 19.26
CA LEU A 188 10.75 -15.89 20.40
C LEU A 188 10.50 -16.63 21.71
N ALA A 189 9.54 -17.56 21.73
CA ALA A 189 9.27 -18.40 22.90
C ALA A 189 10.45 -19.32 23.23
N ALA A 190 11.09 -19.92 22.23
CA ALA A 190 12.28 -20.73 22.39
C ALA A 190 13.45 -19.93 23.00
N ARG A 191 13.68 -18.71 22.51
CA ARG A 191 14.71 -17.81 23.03
C ARG A 191 14.45 -17.42 24.48
N GLN A 192 13.21 -17.11 24.85
CA GLN A 192 12.83 -16.77 26.22
C GLN A 192 13.01 -17.95 27.18
N ALA A 193 12.78 -19.18 26.73
CA ALA A 193 13.02 -20.38 27.53
C ALA A 193 14.51 -20.55 27.82
N LEU A 194 15.40 -20.31 26.84
CA LEU A 194 16.85 -20.38 26.99
C LEU A 194 17.44 -19.31 27.92
N THR A 195 16.81 -18.14 28.03
CA THR A 195 17.29 -17.07 28.91
C THR A 195 16.79 -17.20 30.35
N ARG A 196 15.92 -18.15 30.63
CA ARG A 196 15.40 -18.45 31.99
C ARG A 196 16.03 -19.68 32.62
N SER A 197 16.83 -20.43 31.87
CA SER A 197 17.64 -21.54 32.32
C SER A 197 19.07 -21.10 32.69
#